data_4dccafce218f13859d97c427bfc05e12
#
_entry.id   4dccafce218f13859d97c427bfc05e12
#
_cell.length_a   1.000
_cell.length_b   1.000
_cell.length_c   1.000
_cell.angle_alpha   90.00
_cell.angle_beta   90.00
_cell.angle_gamma   90.00
#
_symmetry.space_group_name_H-M   'P 1'
#
loop_
_entity.id
_entity.type
_entity.pdbx_description
1 polymer ?
#
loop_
_entity_poly.entity_id
_entity_poly.type
_entity_poly.pdbx_seq_one_letter_code
_entity_poly.pdbx_strand_id
1 'polypeptide(L)' 'MDKELLLKYIAGKASQKEKEDIATWIDADAANLKEFISLRKSYDAF' A
#
# COMPACT_ATOMS: atom_id res chain seq x y z
N MET A 1 -5.05 -7.10 2.41
CA MET A 1 -4.57 -6.64 1.07
C MET A 1 -3.32 -7.41 0.71
N ASP A 2 -3.14 -7.72 -0.55
CA ASP A 2 -1.97 -8.43 -1.02
C ASP A 2 -0.71 -7.57 -0.83
N LYS A 3 0.28 -8.13 -0.16
CA LYS A 3 1.53 -7.44 0.12
C LYS A 3 2.28 -7.06 -1.17
N GLU A 4 2.23 -7.92 -2.17
CA GLU A 4 2.86 -7.63 -3.46
C GLU A 4 2.22 -6.42 -4.14
N LEU A 5 0.91 -6.27 -4.01
CA LEU A 5 0.19 -5.13 -4.56
C LEU A 5 0.61 -3.84 -3.87
N LEU A 6 0.77 -3.87 -2.56
CA LEU A 6 1.24 -2.72 -1.79
C LEU A 6 2.66 -2.32 -2.19
N LEU A 7 3.54 -3.30 -2.35
CA LEU A 7 4.92 -3.05 -2.79
C LEU A 7 4.95 -2.46 -4.19
N LYS A 8 4.09 -2.95 -5.08
CA LYS A 8 3.96 -2.44 -6.43
C LYS A 8 3.54 -0.96 -6.41
N TYR A 9 2.61 -0.61 -5.54
CA TYR A 9 2.19 0.77 -5.35
C TYR A 9 3.34 1.65 -4.86
N ILE A 10 4.07 1.19 -3.85
CA ILE A 10 5.20 1.92 -3.27
C ILE A 10 6.30 2.15 -4.32
N ALA A 11 6.52 1.17 -5.18
CA ALA A 11 7.50 1.26 -6.25
C ALA A 11 7.04 2.16 -7.42
N GLY A 12 5.81 2.65 -7.39
CA GLY A 12 5.28 3.51 -8.43
C GLY A 12 4.81 2.77 -9.68
N LYS A 13 4.54 1.47 -9.56
CA LYS A 13 4.17 0.61 -10.69
C LYS A 13 2.71 0.15 -10.68
N ALA A 14 1.91 0.62 -9.71
CA ALA A 14 0.50 0.24 -9.62
C ALA A 14 -0.32 0.94 -10.71
N SER A 15 -1.30 0.23 -11.25
CA SER A 15 -2.25 0.81 -12.19
C SER A 15 -3.19 1.76 -11.46
N GLN A 16 -3.96 2.56 -12.22
CA GLN A 16 -4.93 3.48 -11.62
C GLN A 16 -5.96 2.72 -10.79
N LYS A 17 -6.46 1.61 -11.28
CA LYS A 17 -7.41 0.78 -10.53
C LYS A 17 -6.80 0.25 -9.25
N GLU A 18 -5.56 -0.21 -9.32
CA GLU A 18 -4.86 -0.72 -8.14
C GLU A 18 -4.67 0.37 -7.09
N LYS A 19 -4.35 1.58 -7.51
CA LYS A 19 -4.23 2.73 -6.61
C LYS A 19 -5.55 3.03 -5.91
N GLU A 20 -6.66 2.99 -6.65
CA GLU A 20 -7.98 3.21 -6.10
C GLU A 20 -8.37 2.13 -5.09
N ASP A 21 -8.08 0.87 -5.40
CA ASP A 21 -8.35 -0.25 -4.50
C ASP A 21 -7.57 -0.09 -3.19
N ILE A 22 -6.31 0.32 -3.28
CA ILE A 22 -5.48 0.53 -2.09
C ILE A 22 -6.00 1.70 -1.26
N ALA A 23 -6.40 2.79 -1.90
CA ALA A 23 -6.96 3.95 -1.20
C ALA A 23 -8.23 3.57 -0.45
N THR A 24 -9.11 2.79 -1.07
CA THR A 24 -10.33 2.30 -0.44
C THR A 24 -10.01 1.41 0.77
N TRP A 25 -9.04 0.54 0.62
CA TRP A 25 -8.62 -0.36 1.69
C TRP A 25 -8.04 0.42 2.89
N ILE A 26 -7.23 1.43 2.63
CA ILE A 26 -6.65 2.27 3.68
C ILE A 26 -7.75 3.03 4.43
N ASP A 27 -8.73 3.56 3.70
CA ASP A 27 -9.84 4.30 4.30
C ASP A 27 -10.79 3.42 5.11
N ALA A 28 -10.83 2.12 4.82
CA ALA A 28 -11.74 1.20 5.48
C ALA A 28 -11.39 0.96 6.96
N ASP A 29 -10.13 1.05 7.33
CA ASP A 29 -9.68 0.76 8.69
C ASP A 29 -8.33 1.43 8.95
N ALA A 30 -8.20 2.09 10.10
CA ALA A 30 -6.94 2.73 10.52
C ALA A 30 -5.79 1.72 10.64
N ALA A 31 -6.09 0.47 10.98
CA ALA A 31 -5.08 -0.58 11.04
C ALA A 31 -4.45 -0.84 9.68
N ASN A 32 -5.23 -0.70 8.61
CA ASN A 32 -4.74 -0.85 7.24
C ASN A 32 -3.73 0.23 6.88
N LEU A 33 -4.00 1.45 7.30
CA LEU A 33 -3.07 2.56 7.09
C LEU A 33 -1.75 2.30 7.81
N LYS A 34 -1.81 1.81 9.05
CA LYS A 34 -0.60 1.48 9.80
C LYS A 34 0.21 0.38 9.13
N GLU A 35 -0.46 -0.62 8.60
CA GLU A 35 0.20 -1.70 7.88
C GLU A 35 0.91 -1.16 6.63
N PHE A 36 0.25 -0.29 5.89
CA PHE A 36 0.82 0.33 4.71
C PHE A 36 2.07 1.16 5.04
N ILE A 37 1.98 1.99 6.08
CA ILE A 37 3.10 2.83 6.51
C ILE A 37 4.28 1.98 6.95
N SER A 38 4.02 0.93 7.71
CA SER A 38 5.04 0.00 8.17
C SER A 38 5.78 -0.65 7.00
N LEU A 39 5.04 -1.10 6.00
CA LEU A 39 5.61 -1.72 4.81
C LEU A 39 6.45 -0.71 4.01
N ARG A 40 5.96 0.52 3.89
CA ARG A 40 6.67 1.57 3.18
C ARG A 40 8.00 1.90 3.86
N LYS A 41 8.02 1.96 5.19
CA LYS A 41 9.25 2.20 5.93
C LYS A 41 10.26 1.09 5.70
N SER A 42 9.82 -0.16 5.66
CA SER A 42 10.69 -1.28 5.37
C SER A 42 11.27 -1.20 3.96
N TYR A 43 10.46 -0.78 3.00
CA TYR A 43 10.90 -0.60 1.63
C TYR A 43 11.95 0.51 1.53
N ASP A 44 11.71 1.64 2.17
CA ASP A 44 12.62 2.79 2.14
C ASP A 44 13.93 2.51 2.86
N ALA A 45 13.96 1.53 3.75
CA ALA A 45 15.17 1.16 4.49
C ALA A 45 16.19 0.37 3.64
N PHE A 46 15.76 -0.13 2.49
CA PHE A 46 16.67 -0.74 1.55
C PHE A 46 17.34 0.35 0.70
#